data_9e965f330a3b739ae8313ce2b69eacbe
#
_entry.id   9e965f330a3b739ae8313ce2b69eacbe
#
_cell.length_a   1.000
_cell.length_b   1.000
_cell.length_c   1.000
_cell.angle_alpha   90.00
_cell.angle_beta   90.00
_cell.angle_gamma   90.00
#
_symmetry.space_group_name_H-M   'P 1'
#
loop_
_entity.id
_entity.type
_entity.pdbx_description
1 polymer ?
#
loop_
_entity_poly.entity_id
_entity_poly.type
_entity_poly.pdbx_seq_one_letter_code
_entity_poly.pdbx_strand_id
1 'polypeptide(L)'
;MLLLRAIRSMMPKEERIIEQFVEQARHIVTASEALEAVMVAEPDERGERTAALKRIEKDADRVAKEAGRGLHRTFITPFDRSEIQALINALDDCIDLMDEVPRHAALYGIDSFDTPMRRMAGIIRRQAALLTEVMPLLTSITANAD
;
A
#
# COMPACT_ATOMS: atom_id res chain seq x y z
N MET A 1 14.61 -15.64 -9.95
CA MET A 1 14.65 -14.87 -8.68
C MET A 1 16.01 -14.23 -8.37
N LEU A 2 17.15 -14.93 -8.52
CA LEU A 2 18.49 -14.37 -8.26
C LEU A 2 18.88 -13.21 -9.19
N LEU A 3 18.55 -13.29 -10.47
CA LEU A 3 18.88 -12.27 -11.49
C LEU A 3 18.18 -10.92 -11.19
N LEU A 4 16.90 -10.93 -10.81
CA LEU A 4 16.15 -9.73 -10.42
C LEU A 4 16.73 -9.06 -9.16
N ARG A 5 17.23 -9.86 -8.19
CA ARG A 5 17.91 -9.32 -7.00
C ARG A 5 19.25 -8.67 -7.37
N ALA A 6 19.99 -9.25 -8.31
CA ALA A 6 21.26 -8.69 -8.78
C ALA A 6 21.05 -7.38 -9.54
N ILE A 7 20.04 -7.28 -10.41
CA ILE A 7 19.69 -6.05 -11.14
C ILE A 7 19.26 -4.95 -10.15
N ARG A 8 18.38 -5.27 -9.17
CA ARG A 8 17.98 -4.32 -8.10
C ARG A 8 19.17 -3.81 -7.27
N SER A 9 20.23 -4.59 -7.09
CA SER A 9 21.41 -4.16 -6.33
C SER A 9 22.31 -3.18 -7.11
N MET A 10 22.14 -3.09 -8.43
CA MET A 10 22.90 -2.20 -9.32
C MET A 10 22.17 -0.86 -9.58
N MET A 11 20.90 -0.75 -9.21
CA MET A 11 20.13 0.48 -9.39
C MET A 11 20.60 1.58 -8.43
N PRO A 12 20.59 2.86 -8.85
CA PRO A 12 20.77 3.99 -7.96
C PRO A 12 19.79 3.88 -6.77
N LYS A 13 20.26 4.25 -5.57
CA LYS A 13 19.44 4.12 -4.34
C LYS A 13 18.19 4.97 -4.39
N GLU A 14 18.21 6.04 -5.15
CA GLU A 14 17.11 6.98 -5.38
C GLU A 14 15.96 6.31 -6.15
N GLU A 15 16.28 5.61 -7.23
CA GLU A 15 15.29 4.86 -8.02
C GLU A 15 14.63 3.76 -7.20
N ARG A 16 15.35 3.14 -6.29
CA ARG A 16 14.82 2.09 -5.40
C ARG A 16 13.73 2.58 -4.45
N ILE A 17 13.81 3.83 -3.97
CA ILE A 17 12.76 4.42 -3.13
C ILE A 17 11.48 4.61 -3.93
N ILE A 18 11.59 5.12 -5.16
CA ILE A 18 10.42 5.30 -6.03
C ILE A 18 9.81 3.95 -6.42
N GLU A 19 10.63 2.93 -6.71
CA GLU A 19 10.12 1.57 -6.93
C GLU A 19 9.32 1.03 -5.74
N GLN A 20 9.77 1.31 -4.51
CA GLN A 20 9.05 0.91 -3.30
C GLN A 20 7.72 1.63 -3.15
N PHE A 21 7.62 2.90 -3.54
CA PHE A 21 6.33 3.62 -3.61
C PHE A 21 5.39 3.00 -4.63
N VAL A 22 5.90 2.63 -5.81
CA VAL A 22 5.10 1.94 -6.84
C VAL A 22 4.63 0.57 -6.35
N GLU A 23 5.48 -0.16 -5.64
CA GLU A 23 5.14 -1.45 -5.04
C GLU A 23 4.06 -1.28 -3.96
N GLN A 24 4.19 -0.27 -3.09
CA GLN A 24 3.20 0.07 -2.06
C GLN A 24 1.85 0.46 -2.68
N ALA A 25 1.83 1.29 -3.73
CA ALA A 25 0.61 1.63 -4.44
C ALA A 25 -0.12 0.39 -4.99
N ARG A 26 0.60 -0.61 -5.49
CA ARG A 26 0.01 -1.89 -5.92
C ARG A 26 -0.58 -2.68 -4.75
N HIS A 27 0.08 -2.68 -3.59
CA HIS A 27 -0.48 -3.29 -2.39
C HIS A 27 -1.77 -2.60 -1.93
N ILE A 28 -1.85 -1.25 -2.04
CA ILE A 28 -3.06 -0.49 -1.72
C ILE A 28 -4.22 -0.90 -2.65
N VAL A 29 -3.97 -1.08 -3.95
CA VAL A 29 -5.00 -1.61 -4.88
C VAL A 29 -5.46 -2.99 -4.45
N THR A 30 -4.52 -3.92 -4.23
CA THR A 30 -4.86 -5.29 -3.83
C THR A 30 -5.60 -5.33 -2.49
N ALA A 31 -5.22 -4.49 -1.53
CA ALA A 31 -5.91 -4.36 -0.24
C ALA A 31 -7.33 -3.81 -0.41
N SER A 32 -7.52 -2.81 -1.29
CA SER A 32 -8.84 -2.23 -1.56
C SER A 32 -9.80 -3.25 -2.22
N GLU A 33 -9.30 -4.07 -3.13
CA GLU A 33 -10.04 -5.19 -3.74
C GLU A 33 -10.42 -6.26 -2.69
N ALA A 34 -9.47 -6.58 -1.80
CA ALA A 34 -9.73 -7.50 -0.71
C ALA A 34 -10.75 -6.94 0.30
N LEU A 35 -10.71 -5.64 0.58
CA LEU A 35 -11.72 -4.96 1.41
C LEU A 35 -13.11 -5.03 0.77
N GLU A 36 -13.25 -4.75 -0.53
CA GLU A 36 -14.53 -4.93 -1.23
C GLU A 36 -15.03 -6.38 -1.11
N ALA A 37 -14.13 -7.36 -1.28
CA ALA A 37 -14.48 -8.77 -1.14
C ALA A 37 -14.95 -9.13 0.27
N VAL A 38 -14.37 -8.55 1.32
CA VAL A 38 -14.85 -8.71 2.71
C VAL A 38 -16.25 -8.13 2.88
N MET A 39 -16.50 -6.94 2.31
CA MET A 39 -17.78 -6.23 2.50
C MET A 39 -18.97 -6.89 1.80
N VAL A 40 -18.74 -7.74 0.80
CA VAL A 40 -19.79 -8.47 0.10
C VAL A 40 -19.85 -9.95 0.46
N ALA A 41 -18.91 -10.43 1.28
CA ALA A 41 -18.83 -11.83 1.68
C ALA A 41 -19.99 -12.23 2.60
N GLU A 42 -20.46 -13.45 2.40
CA GLU A 42 -21.38 -14.08 3.34
C GLU A 42 -20.68 -14.34 4.69
N PRO A 43 -21.44 -14.45 5.81
CA PRO A 43 -20.86 -14.57 7.14
C PRO A 43 -19.85 -15.71 7.31
N ASP A 44 -20.05 -16.83 6.66
CA ASP A 44 -19.18 -18.01 6.70
C ASP A 44 -17.88 -17.84 5.90
N GLU A 45 -17.88 -17.04 4.83
CA GLU A 45 -16.70 -16.73 4.02
C GLU A 45 -15.89 -15.54 4.56
N ARG A 46 -16.49 -14.67 5.36
CA ARG A 46 -15.90 -13.38 5.78
C ARG A 46 -14.58 -13.57 6.53
N GLY A 47 -14.47 -14.61 7.34
CA GLY A 47 -13.25 -14.92 8.08
C GLY A 47 -12.05 -15.17 7.14
N GLU A 48 -12.26 -15.94 6.09
CA GLU A 48 -11.21 -16.22 5.09
C GLU A 48 -10.82 -14.96 4.32
N ARG A 49 -11.79 -14.15 3.90
CA ARG A 49 -11.56 -12.88 3.20
C ARG A 49 -10.79 -11.88 4.07
N THR A 50 -11.14 -11.77 5.35
CA THR A 50 -10.41 -10.95 6.32
C THR A 50 -8.97 -11.43 6.50
N ALA A 51 -8.76 -12.74 6.59
CA ALA A 51 -7.41 -13.29 6.67
C ALA A 51 -6.59 -13.05 5.39
N ALA A 52 -7.24 -13.00 4.22
CA ALA A 52 -6.57 -12.62 2.97
C ALA A 52 -6.12 -11.15 2.99
N LEU A 53 -6.98 -10.23 3.41
CA LEU A 53 -6.62 -8.82 3.58
C LEU A 53 -5.46 -8.64 4.56
N LYS A 54 -5.48 -9.35 5.69
CA LYS A 54 -4.38 -9.31 6.67
C LYS A 54 -3.04 -9.83 6.13
N ARG A 55 -3.05 -10.76 5.19
CA ARG A 55 -1.80 -11.20 4.51
C ARG A 55 -1.23 -10.09 3.63
N ILE A 56 -2.10 -9.36 2.91
CA ILE A 56 -1.71 -8.23 2.07
C ILE A 56 -1.09 -7.11 2.92
N GLU A 57 -1.72 -6.76 4.05
CA GLU A 57 -1.17 -5.77 4.99
C GLU A 57 0.24 -6.17 5.47
N LYS A 58 0.44 -7.42 5.89
CA LYS A 58 1.77 -7.88 6.34
C LYS A 58 2.84 -7.82 5.25
N ASP A 59 2.47 -8.08 4.00
CA ASP A 59 3.40 -7.96 2.87
C ASP A 59 3.74 -6.50 2.57
N ALA A 60 2.75 -5.59 2.64
CA ALA A 60 2.93 -4.15 2.49
C ALA A 60 3.77 -3.54 3.62
N ASP A 61 3.48 -3.89 4.88
CA ASP A 61 4.26 -3.47 6.07
C ASP A 61 5.75 -3.83 5.93
N ARG A 62 6.06 -5.00 5.35
CA ARG A 62 7.43 -5.38 5.05
C ARG A 62 8.08 -4.45 4.03
N VAL A 63 7.36 -4.04 2.98
CA VAL A 63 7.86 -3.09 1.98
C VAL A 63 8.07 -1.71 2.60
N ALA A 64 7.13 -1.21 3.41
CA ALA A 64 7.26 0.06 4.12
C ALA A 64 8.47 0.09 5.06
N LYS A 65 8.69 -0.98 5.83
CA LYS A 65 9.88 -1.14 6.69
C LYS A 65 11.18 -1.20 5.91
N GLU A 66 11.20 -1.85 4.74
CA GLU A 66 12.38 -1.88 3.87
C GLU A 66 12.66 -0.50 3.29
N ALA A 67 11.63 0.26 2.88
CA ALA A 67 11.75 1.62 2.40
C ALA A 67 12.34 2.56 3.46
N GLY A 68 11.80 2.53 4.68
CA GLY A 68 12.32 3.31 5.81
C GLY A 68 13.78 2.99 6.14
N ARG A 69 14.16 1.70 6.17
CA ARG A 69 15.56 1.30 6.37
C ARG A 69 16.47 1.74 5.22
N GLY A 70 15.97 1.68 3.99
CA GLY A 70 16.66 2.16 2.79
C GLY A 70 16.94 3.66 2.88
N LEU A 71 15.94 4.44 3.27
CA LEU A 71 16.02 5.87 3.47
C LEU A 71 17.12 6.25 4.48
N HIS A 72 17.19 5.56 5.63
CA HIS A 72 18.22 5.81 6.64
C HIS A 72 19.65 5.52 6.17
N ARG A 73 19.82 4.66 5.18
CA ARG A 73 21.13 4.28 4.60
C ARG A 73 21.53 5.06 3.35
N THR A 74 20.66 5.95 2.89
CA THR A 74 20.86 6.72 1.67
C THR A 74 21.33 8.13 2.03
N PHE A 75 22.46 8.57 1.50
CA PHE A 75 23.01 9.91 1.74
C PHE A 75 22.33 10.97 0.88
N ILE A 76 22.09 10.65 -0.39
CA ILE A 76 21.42 11.53 -1.35
C ILE A 76 20.03 10.95 -1.59
N THR A 77 19.00 11.76 -1.44
CA THR A 77 17.60 11.39 -1.65
C THR A 77 17.00 12.19 -2.81
N PRO A 78 16.05 11.62 -3.56
CA PRO A 78 15.47 12.28 -4.74
C PRO A 78 14.71 13.58 -4.41
N PHE A 79 14.21 13.70 -3.19
CA PHE A 79 13.55 14.89 -2.63
C PHE A 79 13.70 14.89 -1.11
N ASP A 80 13.06 15.81 -0.41
CA ASP A 80 13.26 15.96 1.04
C ASP A 80 12.99 14.66 1.79
N ARG A 81 13.90 14.30 2.69
CA ARG A 81 13.85 13.05 3.47
C ARG A 81 12.61 12.95 4.35
N SER A 82 12.15 14.07 4.91
CA SER A 82 10.95 14.10 5.74
C SER A 82 9.69 13.87 4.92
N GLU A 83 9.65 14.35 3.68
CA GLU A 83 8.56 14.09 2.75
C GLU A 83 8.52 12.64 2.29
N ILE A 84 9.70 12.04 2.02
CA ILE A 84 9.80 10.60 1.72
C ILE A 84 9.26 9.78 2.89
N GLN A 85 9.67 10.09 4.13
CA GLN A 85 9.19 9.36 5.31
C GLN A 85 7.69 9.55 5.52
N ALA A 86 7.18 10.75 5.32
CA ALA A 86 5.74 11.04 5.41
C ALA A 86 4.95 10.24 4.36
N LEU A 87 5.47 10.12 3.13
CA LEU A 87 4.82 9.34 2.08
C LEU A 87 4.86 7.83 2.39
N ILE A 88 5.97 7.29 2.90
CA ILE A 88 6.04 5.89 3.35
C ILE A 88 4.94 5.62 4.38
N ASN A 89 4.84 6.45 5.41
CA ASN A 89 3.85 6.29 6.47
C ASN A 89 2.42 6.41 5.93
N ALA A 90 2.13 7.39 5.09
CA ALA A 90 0.79 7.60 4.54
C ALA A 90 0.32 6.43 3.65
N LEU A 91 1.21 5.83 2.87
CA LEU A 91 0.90 4.66 2.06
C LEU A 91 0.64 3.41 2.93
N ASP A 92 1.40 3.25 4.00
CA ASP A 92 1.23 2.17 5.00
C ASP A 92 -0.09 2.32 5.75
N ASP A 93 -0.37 3.51 6.28
CA ASP A 93 -1.62 3.85 6.98
C ASP A 93 -2.87 3.55 6.13
N CYS A 94 -2.80 3.74 4.80
CA CYS A 94 -3.92 3.40 3.92
C CYS A 94 -4.30 1.91 4.00
N ILE A 95 -3.33 1.02 4.07
CA ILE A 95 -3.56 -0.43 4.10
C ILE A 95 -3.96 -0.85 5.51
N ASP A 96 -3.32 -0.31 6.53
CA ASP A 96 -3.64 -0.56 7.93
C ASP A 96 -5.10 -0.23 8.24
N LEU A 97 -5.57 0.95 7.82
CA LEU A 97 -6.97 1.36 8.00
C LEU A 97 -7.94 0.44 7.26
N MET A 98 -7.59 -0.07 6.07
CA MET A 98 -8.42 -1.06 5.37
C MET A 98 -8.50 -2.39 6.14
N ASP A 99 -7.39 -2.87 6.71
CA ASP A 99 -7.36 -4.09 7.54
C ASP A 99 -8.14 -3.92 8.86
N GLU A 100 -8.21 -2.71 9.39
CA GLU A 100 -8.98 -2.42 10.61
C GLU A 100 -10.49 -2.53 10.43
N VAL A 101 -11.02 -2.25 9.23
CA VAL A 101 -12.47 -2.26 8.97
C VAL A 101 -13.14 -3.57 9.38
N PRO A 102 -12.74 -4.75 8.90
CA PRO A 102 -13.39 -6.00 9.29
C PRO A 102 -13.17 -6.35 10.77
N ARG A 103 -12.06 -5.94 11.37
CA ARG A 103 -11.79 -6.15 12.79
C ARG A 103 -12.73 -5.33 13.67
N HIS A 104 -12.94 -4.05 13.32
CA HIS A 104 -13.90 -3.19 14.01
C HIS A 104 -15.34 -3.67 13.79
N ALA A 105 -15.69 -4.09 12.57
CA ALA A 105 -17.01 -4.67 12.30
C ALA A 105 -17.30 -5.87 13.21
N ALA A 106 -16.34 -6.79 13.35
CA ALA A 106 -16.48 -7.93 14.24
C ALA A 106 -16.57 -7.51 15.72
N LEU A 107 -15.76 -6.53 16.15
CA LEU A 107 -15.76 -6.02 17.53
C LEU A 107 -17.10 -5.40 17.92
N TYR A 108 -17.74 -4.67 16.98
CA TYR A 108 -19.02 -4.00 17.21
C TYR A 108 -20.25 -4.83 16.82
N GLY A 109 -20.09 -6.09 16.47
CA GLY A 109 -21.18 -6.99 16.09
C GLY A 109 -21.90 -6.58 14.81
N ILE A 110 -21.17 -6.00 13.84
CA ILE A 110 -21.69 -5.63 12.52
C ILE A 110 -21.70 -6.87 11.63
N ASP A 111 -22.88 -7.47 11.48
CA ASP A 111 -23.05 -8.70 10.71
C ASP A 111 -23.16 -8.47 9.19
N SER A 112 -23.43 -7.25 8.75
CA SER A 112 -23.52 -6.90 7.33
C SER A 112 -23.09 -5.46 7.08
N PHE A 113 -22.47 -5.24 5.94
CA PHE A 113 -22.14 -3.89 5.47
C PHE A 113 -23.26 -3.36 4.59
N ASP A 114 -23.75 -2.17 4.89
CA ASP A 114 -24.82 -1.52 4.12
C ASP A 114 -24.32 -0.96 2.76
N THR A 115 -25.26 -0.51 1.94
CA THR A 115 -24.95 0.03 0.62
C THR A 115 -24.00 1.24 0.66
N PRO A 116 -24.16 2.22 1.56
CA PRO A 116 -23.19 3.31 1.73
C PRO A 116 -21.77 2.83 2.03
N MET A 117 -21.59 1.89 2.96
CA MET A 117 -20.27 1.32 3.30
C MET A 117 -19.60 0.65 2.11
N ARG A 118 -20.34 -0.19 1.38
CA ARG A 118 -19.82 -0.83 0.15
C ARG A 118 -19.45 0.19 -0.93
N ARG A 119 -20.26 1.25 -1.06
CA ARG A 119 -19.97 2.35 -2.00
C ARG A 119 -18.67 3.08 -1.62
N MET A 120 -18.41 3.29 -0.34
CA MET A 120 -17.14 3.88 0.15
C MET A 120 -15.95 3.00 -0.23
N ALA A 121 -16.03 1.68 -0.05
CA ALA A 121 -14.96 0.76 -0.47
C ALA A 121 -14.67 0.88 -1.97
N GLY A 122 -15.71 0.97 -2.81
CA GLY A 122 -15.56 1.20 -4.24
C GLY A 122 -14.92 2.56 -4.59
N ILE A 123 -15.12 3.60 -3.76
CA ILE A 123 -14.42 4.90 -3.92
C ILE A 123 -12.95 4.73 -3.57
N ILE A 124 -12.63 4.07 -2.46
CA ILE A 124 -11.26 3.77 -2.02
C ILE A 124 -10.51 3.03 -3.12
N ARG A 125 -11.12 2.00 -3.72
CA ARG A 125 -10.51 1.25 -4.83
C ARG A 125 -10.18 2.13 -6.03
N ARG A 126 -11.06 3.06 -6.42
CA ARG A 126 -10.79 3.99 -7.52
C ARG A 126 -9.65 4.95 -7.19
N GLN A 127 -9.57 5.43 -5.94
CA GLN A 127 -8.46 6.27 -5.48
C GLN A 127 -7.15 5.48 -5.45
N ALA A 128 -7.17 4.23 -5.01
CA ALA A 128 -6.02 3.34 -5.03
C ALA A 128 -5.47 3.13 -6.45
N ALA A 129 -6.34 2.97 -7.44
CA ALA A 129 -5.93 2.84 -8.84
C ALA A 129 -5.16 4.09 -9.32
N LEU A 130 -5.61 5.30 -8.96
CA LEU A 130 -4.91 6.54 -9.30
C LEU A 130 -3.49 6.60 -8.71
N LEU A 131 -3.27 6.05 -7.52
CA LEU A 131 -1.91 5.99 -6.93
C LEU A 131 -0.94 5.21 -7.82
N THR A 132 -1.39 4.13 -8.47
CA THR A 132 -0.52 3.35 -9.37
C THR A 132 -0.15 4.11 -10.64
N GLU A 133 -0.94 5.10 -11.04
CA GLU A 133 -0.63 5.99 -12.17
C GLU A 133 0.30 7.13 -11.74
N VAL A 134 0.14 7.66 -10.54
CA VAL A 134 0.87 8.84 -10.05
C VAL A 134 2.26 8.47 -9.52
N MET A 135 2.42 7.37 -8.78
CA MET A 135 3.69 7.02 -8.14
C MET A 135 4.87 6.91 -9.12
N PRO A 136 4.72 6.34 -10.34
CA PRO A 136 5.82 6.30 -11.32
C PRO A 136 6.26 7.70 -11.79
N LEU A 137 5.38 8.72 -11.74
CA LEU A 137 5.69 10.08 -12.18
C LEU A 137 6.69 10.79 -11.26
N LEU A 138 6.89 10.30 -10.04
CA LEU A 138 7.90 10.81 -9.12
C LEU A 138 9.31 10.74 -9.74
N THR A 139 9.57 9.77 -10.61
CA THR A 139 10.85 9.67 -11.34
C THR A 139 11.10 10.91 -12.22
N SER A 140 10.04 11.47 -12.83
CA SER A 140 10.19 12.66 -13.70
C SER A 140 10.42 13.95 -12.92
N ILE A 141 9.95 14.03 -11.67
CA ILE A 141 10.18 15.18 -10.79
C ILE A 141 11.66 15.24 -10.39
N THR A 142 12.25 14.09 -10.09
CA THR A 142 13.66 14.00 -9.71
C THR A 142 14.61 14.29 -10.87
N ALA A 143 14.24 13.92 -12.10
CA ALA A 143 15.05 14.18 -13.29
C ALA A 143 15.08 15.66 -13.73
N ASN A 144 14.14 16.49 -13.24
CA ASN A 144 14.05 17.92 -13.56
C ASN A 144 14.51 18.85 -12.42
N ALA A 145 15.06 18.30 -11.34
CA ALA A 145 15.54 19.05 -10.18
C ALA A 145 17.01 19.52 -10.31
N ASP A 146 17.68 19.18 -11.42
CA ASP A 146 19.01 19.66 -11.82
C ASP A 146 18.86 20.81 -12.86
#